data_892adc22c95cd47d4a94cb5eedaf0fc6
#
_entry.id   892adc22c95cd47d4a94cb5eedaf0fc6
#
_cell.length_a   1.000
_cell.length_b   1.000
_cell.length_c   1.000
_cell.angle_alpha   90.00
_cell.angle_beta   90.00
_cell.angle_gamma   90.00
#
_symmetry.space_group_name_H-M   'P 1'
#
loop_
_entity.id
_entity.type
_entity.pdbx_description
1 polymer ?
#
loop_
_entity_poly.entity_id
_entity_poly.type
_entity_poly.pdbx_seq_one_letter_code
_entity_poly.pdbx_strand_id
1 'polypeptide(L)'
;MLNTIKISLKKNVQQLSRIIEFSKTKNKIPLSKPLPVFQYPISNEREHRIYVWGLAEHGALGTLKTTIFENGISYIPRPKRLAFGEKHDVIDITCGYGFTAFAVKSKDKNILYGSGINTDSQLGFNEKDKKFPNGLITEPRPINLPIKDSSTKVLDMSAGRAHLLVLTNEGVFTLGNNAYGQCGRPIILNENYENSRVVHHIPNIKEKKIKAVTAGQDHSILLTESGEVYTFGWGADGQTGLAHYRNEHRPSLVKGDLAGQHIIKVACVADCVLALSDKGNVFGWGNSEYAQLLMEGENQQINIATELSALKKLGHIVDIACGGCFCMILNSGKDILWHESSCSFDEYR
;
A
#
# COMPACT_ATOMS: atom_id res chain seq x y z
N MET A 1 -7.80 -4.22 12.97
CA MET A 1 -6.52 -3.95 12.31
C MET A 1 -6.42 -4.85 11.08
N LEU A 2 -6.47 -4.28 9.91
CA LEU A 2 -6.42 -5.02 8.63
C LEU A 2 -5.01 -4.86 8.07
N ASN A 3 -4.25 -5.96 8.07
CA ASN A 3 -2.91 -6.00 7.48
C ASN A 3 -3.01 -5.92 5.96
N THR A 4 -2.49 -4.85 5.40
CA THR A 4 -2.36 -4.68 3.96
C THR A 4 -1.10 -5.40 3.50
N ILE A 5 -1.24 -6.48 2.73
CA ILE A 5 -0.11 -7.16 2.10
C ILE A 5 -0.08 -6.75 0.64
N LYS A 6 0.89 -5.92 0.25
CA LYS A 6 1.18 -5.62 -1.15
C LYS A 6 2.11 -6.72 -1.69
N ILE A 7 1.61 -7.61 -2.52
CA ILE A 7 2.44 -8.60 -3.20
C ILE A 7 2.81 -8.03 -4.57
N SER A 8 4.01 -7.46 -4.66
CA SER A 8 4.60 -7.07 -5.95
C SER A 8 5.03 -8.33 -6.71
N LEU A 9 4.40 -8.60 -7.85
CA LEU A 9 4.67 -9.77 -8.71
C LEU A 9 5.96 -9.64 -9.55
N LYS A 10 6.88 -8.75 -9.19
CA LYS A 10 8.18 -8.64 -9.88
C LYS A 10 9.25 -9.49 -9.21
N LYS A 11 9.51 -10.67 -9.80
CA LYS A 11 10.71 -11.51 -9.65
C LYS A 11 11.16 -11.84 -8.22
N ASN A 12 10.61 -12.90 -7.59
CA ASN A 12 11.40 -13.71 -6.64
C ASN A 12 10.60 -14.86 -6.00
N VAL A 13 10.00 -15.74 -6.80
CA VAL A 13 9.43 -17.01 -6.30
C VAL A 13 10.50 -17.91 -5.66
N GLN A 14 11.79 -17.75 -6.02
CA GLN A 14 12.90 -18.52 -5.43
C GLN A 14 13.34 -17.99 -4.05
N GLN A 15 13.05 -16.75 -3.67
CA GLN A 15 13.41 -16.24 -2.33
C GLN A 15 12.42 -16.62 -1.24
N LEU A 16 11.13 -16.75 -1.56
CA LEU A 16 10.11 -17.17 -0.58
C LEU A 16 10.28 -18.61 -0.11
N SER A 17 10.81 -19.51 -0.94
CA SER A 17 11.09 -20.89 -0.54
C SER A 17 12.23 -21.00 0.49
N ARG A 18 13.15 -20.03 0.56
CA ARG A 18 14.25 -20.00 1.52
C ARG A 18 13.85 -19.42 2.89
N ILE A 19 12.87 -18.53 2.95
CA ILE A 19 12.38 -17.95 4.23
C ILE A 19 11.69 -19.02 5.08
N ILE A 20 11.10 -20.04 4.47
CA ILE A 20 10.45 -21.15 5.19
C ILE A 20 11.47 -22.15 5.79
N GLU A 21 12.71 -22.19 5.32
CA GLU A 21 13.75 -23.07 5.86
C GLU A 21 14.43 -22.56 7.12
N PHE A 22 14.36 -21.25 7.44
CA PHE A 22 15.07 -20.65 8.58
C PHE A 22 14.39 -20.84 9.95
N SER A 23 13.19 -21.35 10.04
CA SER A 23 12.50 -21.59 11.32
C SER A 23 12.92 -22.90 12.03
N LYS A 24 14.02 -23.54 11.64
CA LYS A 24 14.41 -24.86 12.18
C LYS A 24 15.41 -24.85 13.34
N THR A 25 15.75 -23.70 13.90
CA THR A 25 16.68 -23.71 15.06
C THR A 25 16.08 -23.05 16.30
N LYS A 26 15.78 -23.92 17.27
CA LYS A 26 15.63 -23.70 18.71
C LYS A 26 14.40 -22.97 19.23
N ASN A 27 13.26 -23.64 19.22
CA ASN A 27 12.49 -23.92 20.44
C ASN A 27 11.36 -24.86 20.03
N LYS A 28 11.48 -26.14 20.45
CA LYS A 28 10.48 -27.17 20.16
C LYS A 28 9.21 -26.90 20.97
N ILE A 29 8.27 -26.16 20.38
CA ILE A 29 6.86 -26.38 20.69
C ILE A 29 6.50 -27.63 19.89
N PRO A 30 6.04 -28.74 20.50
CA PRO A 30 5.64 -29.91 19.75
C PRO A 30 4.38 -29.56 18.95
N LEU A 31 4.55 -29.20 17.70
CA LEU A 31 3.46 -29.16 16.73
C LEU A 31 3.02 -30.63 16.53
N SER A 32 1.92 -31.00 17.14
CA SER A 32 1.40 -32.37 17.14
C SER A 32 0.92 -32.90 15.76
N LYS A 33 0.92 -32.04 14.74
CA LYS A 33 0.71 -32.40 13.32
C LYS A 33 1.46 -31.46 12.41
N PRO A 34 2.17 -31.94 11.39
CA PRO A 34 2.75 -31.05 10.38
C PRO A 34 1.63 -30.28 9.69
N LEU A 35 1.84 -28.97 9.49
CA LEU A 35 0.91 -28.15 8.70
C LEU A 35 0.78 -28.78 7.31
N PRO A 36 -0.43 -28.90 6.76
CA PRO A 36 -0.62 -29.44 5.44
C PRO A 36 0.09 -28.57 4.41
N VAL A 37 1.10 -29.13 3.75
CA VAL A 37 1.76 -28.48 2.61
C VAL A 37 0.85 -28.67 1.41
N PHE A 38 0.19 -27.59 0.98
CA PHE A 38 -0.58 -27.62 -0.26
C PHE A 38 0.37 -27.53 -1.44
N GLN A 39 0.53 -28.62 -2.16
CA GLN A 39 1.13 -28.59 -3.49
C GLN A 39 0.05 -28.19 -4.48
N TYR A 40 0.17 -26.98 -5.00
CA TYR A 40 -0.68 -26.56 -6.11
C TYR A 40 -0.15 -27.18 -7.39
N PRO A 41 -1.02 -27.74 -8.26
CA PRO A 41 -0.57 -28.28 -9.53
C PRO A 41 0.10 -27.16 -10.34
N ILE A 42 1.35 -27.38 -10.70
CA ILE A 42 2.08 -26.51 -11.63
C ILE A 42 1.50 -26.80 -13.01
N SER A 43 0.56 -25.99 -13.48
CA SER A 43 0.14 -26.04 -14.88
C SER A 43 0.91 -25.00 -15.65
N ASN A 44 1.57 -25.43 -16.74
CA ASN A 44 2.39 -24.58 -17.58
C ASN A 44 1.60 -23.56 -18.44
N GLU A 45 0.27 -23.50 -18.31
CA GLU A 45 -0.58 -22.77 -19.27
C GLU A 45 -1.13 -21.42 -18.79
N ARG A 46 -1.03 -21.07 -17.49
CA ARG A 46 -1.42 -19.73 -16.99
C ARG A 46 -0.57 -19.31 -15.82
N GLU A 47 0.31 -18.35 -16.05
CA GLU A 47 1.22 -17.80 -15.03
C GLU A 47 0.55 -16.87 -14.02
N HIS A 48 -0.69 -16.40 -14.28
CA HIS A 48 -1.35 -15.37 -13.46
C HIS A 48 -2.55 -15.94 -12.72
N ARG A 49 -2.37 -16.24 -11.43
CA ARG A 49 -3.44 -16.66 -10.53
C ARG A 49 -3.49 -15.75 -9.31
N ILE A 50 -4.70 -15.33 -8.94
CA ILE A 50 -4.96 -14.54 -7.74
C ILE A 50 -5.60 -15.45 -6.71
N TYR A 51 -5.10 -15.39 -5.49
CA TYR A 51 -5.67 -16.07 -4.34
C TYR A 51 -6.09 -15.04 -3.30
N VAL A 52 -7.26 -15.24 -2.71
CA VAL A 52 -7.84 -14.38 -1.69
C VAL A 52 -8.23 -15.19 -0.47
N TRP A 53 -8.03 -14.64 0.73
CA TRP A 53 -8.45 -15.21 2.00
C TRP A 53 -8.56 -14.12 3.07
N GLY A 54 -9.21 -14.43 4.19
CA GLY A 54 -9.42 -13.50 5.31
C GLY A 54 -10.85 -13.01 5.41
N LEU A 55 -11.04 -11.85 6.02
CA LEU A 55 -12.34 -11.23 6.23
C LEU A 55 -12.97 -10.80 4.90
N ALA A 56 -14.25 -11.13 4.72
CA ALA A 56 -14.97 -10.94 3.45
C ALA A 56 -16.21 -10.06 3.57
N GLU A 57 -16.50 -9.50 4.75
CA GLU A 57 -17.74 -8.78 5.05
C GLU A 57 -18.03 -7.60 4.11
N HIS A 58 -16.96 -6.93 3.70
CA HIS A 58 -17.08 -5.70 2.90
C HIS A 58 -16.87 -5.93 1.40
N GLY A 59 -16.78 -7.19 0.94
CA GLY A 59 -16.57 -7.51 -0.47
C GLY A 59 -15.15 -7.24 -1.00
N ALA A 60 -14.20 -6.83 -0.14
CA ALA A 60 -12.83 -6.51 -0.56
C ALA A 60 -12.11 -7.69 -1.24
N LEU A 61 -12.47 -8.92 -0.91
CA LEU A 61 -11.91 -10.11 -1.53
C LEU A 61 -12.44 -10.40 -2.95
N GLY A 62 -13.38 -9.59 -3.46
CA GLY A 62 -13.88 -9.68 -4.84
C GLY A 62 -14.67 -10.95 -5.15
N THR A 63 -15.24 -11.61 -4.15
CA THR A 63 -16.06 -12.82 -4.31
C THR A 63 -17.19 -12.90 -3.29
N LEU A 64 -18.35 -13.33 -3.76
CA LEU A 64 -19.53 -13.63 -2.91
C LEU A 64 -19.46 -15.01 -2.25
N LYS A 65 -18.55 -15.88 -2.69
CA LYS A 65 -18.44 -17.25 -2.17
C LYS A 65 -17.62 -17.29 -0.89
N THR A 66 -18.25 -17.02 0.23
CA THR A 66 -17.64 -16.96 1.57
C THR A 66 -18.20 -18.04 2.48
N THR A 67 -17.54 -18.28 3.60
CA THR A 67 -18.06 -19.05 4.73
C THR A 67 -18.58 -18.05 5.76
N ILE A 68 -19.74 -18.32 6.35
CA ILE A 68 -20.32 -17.49 7.39
C ILE A 68 -20.13 -18.19 8.73
N PHE A 69 -19.59 -17.50 9.74
CA PHE A 69 -19.52 -17.97 11.12
C PHE A 69 -20.89 -17.90 11.81
N GLU A 70 -21.04 -18.59 12.95
CA GLU A 70 -22.23 -18.54 13.78
C GLU A 70 -22.60 -17.12 14.24
N ASN A 71 -21.62 -16.25 14.39
CA ASN A 71 -21.81 -14.83 14.72
C ASN A 71 -22.13 -13.93 13.49
N GLY A 72 -22.35 -14.51 12.33
CA GLY A 72 -22.68 -13.79 11.09
C GLY A 72 -21.48 -13.21 10.32
N ILE A 73 -20.25 -13.34 10.81
CA ILE A 73 -19.04 -12.82 10.13
C ILE A 73 -18.71 -13.67 8.91
N SER A 74 -18.60 -13.03 7.75
CA SER A 74 -18.19 -13.67 6.49
C SER A 74 -16.67 -13.70 6.34
N TYR A 75 -16.09 -14.86 6.05
CA TYR A 75 -14.66 -14.99 5.83
C TYR A 75 -14.30 -16.10 4.84
N ILE A 76 -13.06 -16.07 4.36
CA ILE A 76 -12.44 -17.14 3.55
C ILE A 76 -11.25 -17.68 4.34
N PRO A 77 -11.32 -18.88 4.93
CA PRO A 77 -10.32 -19.37 5.89
C PRO A 77 -9.03 -19.87 5.25
N ARG A 78 -9.04 -20.12 3.93
CA ARG A 78 -7.90 -20.67 3.18
C ARG A 78 -7.77 -19.97 1.84
N PRO A 79 -6.55 -19.89 1.26
CA PRO A 79 -6.36 -19.31 -0.06
C PRO A 79 -7.31 -19.89 -1.09
N LYS A 80 -8.14 -19.05 -1.68
CA LYS A 80 -9.14 -19.38 -2.69
C LYS A 80 -8.84 -18.63 -3.97
N ARG A 81 -8.94 -19.32 -5.10
CA ARG A 81 -8.75 -18.73 -6.41
C ARG A 81 -9.85 -17.72 -6.71
N LEU A 82 -9.46 -16.54 -7.12
CA LEU A 82 -10.36 -15.48 -7.57
C LEU A 82 -10.61 -15.63 -9.08
N ALA A 83 -11.86 -15.88 -9.46
CA ALA A 83 -12.25 -16.09 -10.85
C ALA A 83 -11.97 -14.87 -11.75
N PHE A 84 -11.89 -13.68 -11.18
CA PHE A 84 -11.50 -12.46 -11.89
C PHE A 84 -10.10 -12.58 -12.50
N GLY A 85 -9.11 -13.07 -11.72
CA GLY A 85 -7.74 -13.26 -12.21
C GLY A 85 -7.60 -14.33 -13.31
N GLU A 86 -8.60 -15.19 -13.49
CA GLU A 86 -8.61 -16.17 -14.58
C GLU A 86 -9.13 -15.60 -15.90
N LYS A 87 -9.89 -14.51 -15.80
CA LYS A 87 -10.52 -13.83 -16.95
C LYS A 87 -9.74 -12.61 -17.42
N HIS A 88 -8.88 -12.06 -16.58
CA HIS A 88 -8.16 -10.82 -16.81
C HIS A 88 -6.67 -11.00 -16.56
N ASP A 89 -5.84 -10.34 -17.36
CA ASP A 89 -4.39 -10.28 -17.19
C ASP A 89 -4.08 -9.20 -16.13
N VAL A 90 -4.16 -9.57 -14.84
CA VAL A 90 -3.93 -8.67 -13.71
C VAL A 90 -2.45 -8.46 -13.52
N ILE A 91 -2.00 -7.21 -13.59
CA ILE A 91 -0.60 -6.81 -13.54
C ILE A 91 -0.19 -6.21 -12.19
N ASP A 92 -1.14 -5.65 -11.43
CA ASP A 92 -0.91 -5.12 -10.09
C ASP A 92 -2.17 -5.15 -9.25
N ILE A 93 -2.01 -5.20 -7.92
CA ILE A 93 -3.10 -5.22 -6.93
C ILE A 93 -2.72 -4.34 -5.75
N THR A 94 -3.64 -3.50 -5.31
CA THR A 94 -3.49 -2.74 -4.06
C THR A 94 -4.74 -2.87 -3.19
N CYS A 95 -4.54 -2.88 -1.87
CA CYS A 95 -5.62 -3.01 -0.89
C CYS A 95 -5.63 -1.81 0.05
N GLY A 96 -6.81 -1.22 0.21
CA GLY A 96 -7.08 -0.20 1.22
C GLY A 96 -7.88 -0.78 2.40
N TYR A 97 -8.53 0.08 3.18
CA TYR A 97 -9.35 -0.35 4.30
C TYR A 97 -10.72 -0.82 3.82
N GLY A 98 -10.83 -2.14 3.61
CA GLY A 98 -12.04 -2.79 3.17
C GLY A 98 -12.32 -2.72 1.66
N PHE A 99 -11.35 -2.36 0.84
CA PHE A 99 -11.45 -2.40 -0.61
C PHE A 99 -10.15 -2.85 -1.28
N THR A 100 -10.26 -3.32 -2.51
CA THR A 100 -9.14 -3.78 -3.35
C THR A 100 -9.28 -3.20 -4.74
N ALA A 101 -8.18 -2.72 -5.32
CA ALA A 101 -8.10 -2.30 -6.71
C ALA A 101 -7.14 -3.22 -7.49
N PHE A 102 -7.50 -3.50 -8.75
CA PHE A 102 -6.80 -4.41 -9.65
C PHE A 102 -6.46 -3.67 -10.94
N ALA A 103 -5.18 -3.55 -11.28
CA ALA A 103 -4.75 -3.11 -12.59
C ALA A 103 -4.71 -4.29 -13.55
N VAL A 104 -5.24 -4.11 -14.75
CA VAL A 104 -5.24 -5.14 -15.76
C VAL A 104 -4.59 -4.65 -17.06
N LYS A 105 -3.88 -5.55 -17.72
CA LYS A 105 -3.42 -5.31 -19.07
C LYS A 105 -4.60 -5.54 -20.01
N SER A 106 -5.12 -4.46 -20.57
CA SER A 106 -6.27 -4.50 -21.48
C SER A 106 -5.95 -3.76 -22.79
N LYS A 107 -6.59 -4.15 -23.86
CA LYS A 107 -6.63 -3.38 -25.11
C LYS A 107 -7.74 -2.33 -25.10
N ASP A 108 -8.67 -2.47 -24.15
CA ASP A 108 -9.78 -1.56 -23.94
C ASP A 108 -9.44 -0.52 -22.88
N LYS A 109 -10.30 0.52 -22.73
CA LYS A 109 -10.13 1.55 -21.70
C LYS A 109 -10.29 1.06 -20.26
N ASN A 110 -10.79 -0.17 -20.06
CA ASN A 110 -10.97 -0.75 -18.74
C ASN A 110 -9.65 -1.34 -18.21
N ILE A 111 -8.74 -0.48 -17.76
CA ILE A 111 -7.42 -0.87 -17.24
C ILE A 111 -7.40 -0.99 -15.73
N LEU A 112 -8.49 -0.62 -15.04
CA LEU A 112 -8.60 -0.61 -13.58
C LEU A 112 -9.95 -1.18 -13.14
N TYR A 113 -9.93 -2.01 -12.10
CA TYR A 113 -11.12 -2.60 -11.49
C TYR A 113 -11.04 -2.49 -9.98
N GLY A 114 -12.18 -2.57 -9.29
CA GLY A 114 -12.22 -2.50 -7.85
C GLY A 114 -13.35 -3.32 -7.23
N SER A 115 -13.14 -3.77 -5.99
CA SER A 115 -14.13 -4.43 -5.15
C SER A 115 -13.99 -3.99 -3.69
N GLY A 116 -15.06 -4.06 -2.94
CA GLY A 116 -15.10 -3.69 -1.53
C GLY A 116 -15.94 -2.46 -1.23
N ILE A 117 -15.58 -1.77 -0.15
CA ILE A 117 -16.22 -0.52 0.29
C ILE A 117 -15.98 0.59 -0.75
N ASN A 118 -17.05 1.33 -1.05
CA ASN A 118 -17.00 2.49 -1.95
C ASN A 118 -17.82 3.68 -1.41
N THR A 119 -17.86 3.84 -0.09
CA THR A 119 -18.62 4.91 0.58
C THR A 119 -18.11 6.30 0.26
N ASP A 120 -16.83 6.42 -0.04
CA ASP A 120 -16.15 7.65 -0.39
C ASP A 120 -15.81 7.75 -1.89
N SER A 121 -16.41 6.89 -2.71
CA SER A 121 -16.13 6.78 -4.15
C SER A 121 -14.64 6.53 -4.48
N GLN A 122 -13.93 5.87 -3.57
CA GLN A 122 -12.52 5.48 -3.75
C GLN A 122 -12.32 4.44 -4.86
N LEU A 123 -13.39 3.77 -5.28
CA LEU A 123 -13.44 2.89 -6.44
C LEU A 123 -14.21 3.54 -7.63
N GLY A 124 -14.31 4.87 -7.60
CA GLY A 124 -15.01 5.64 -8.61
C GLY A 124 -16.53 5.61 -8.45
N PHE A 125 -17.20 6.37 -9.33
CA PHE A 125 -18.64 6.43 -9.35
C PHE A 125 -19.23 5.09 -9.82
N ASN A 126 -20.12 4.54 -9.00
CA ASN A 126 -20.99 3.43 -9.37
C ASN A 126 -22.44 3.85 -9.17
N GLU A 127 -23.29 3.62 -10.18
CA GLU A 127 -24.73 3.69 -9.96
C GLU A 127 -25.09 2.70 -8.86
N LYS A 128 -25.93 3.16 -7.91
CA LYS A 128 -26.38 2.29 -6.80
C LYS A 128 -26.94 1.00 -7.38
N ASP A 129 -26.21 -0.08 -7.21
CA ASP A 129 -26.79 -1.39 -7.47
C ASP A 129 -27.91 -1.60 -6.45
N LYS A 130 -29.14 -1.72 -6.94
CA LYS A 130 -30.33 -1.97 -6.10
C LYS A 130 -30.16 -3.20 -5.19
N LYS A 131 -29.23 -4.07 -5.54
CA LYS A 131 -28.90 -5.31 -4.82
C LYS A 131 -27.95 -5.08 -3.63
N PHE A 132 -27.17 -3.98 -3.63
CA PHE A 132 -26.18 -3.66 -2.60
C PHE A 132 -26.23 -2.16 -2.25
N PRO A 133 -27.21 -1.74 -1.40
CA PRO A 133 -27.53 -0.33 -1.22
C PRO A 133 -26.47 0.50 -0.48
N ASN A 134 -25.47 -0.10 0.12
CA ASN A 134 -24.52 0.58 1.01
C ASN A 134 -23.16 0.87 0.35
N GLY A 135 -23.09 1.00 -0.97
CA GLY A 135 -21.83 1.29 -1.66
C GLY A 135 -20.82 0.13 -1.66
N LEU A 136 -21.30 -1.10 -1.40
CA LEU A 136 -20.44 -2.30 -1.44
C LEU A 136 -20.34 -2.88 -2.85
N ILE A 137 -19.14 -3.14 -3.30
CA ILE A 137 -18.84 -3.80 -4.58
C ILE A 137 -18.27 -5.18 -4.27
N THR A 138 -19.09 -6.22 -4.40
CA THR A 138 -18.74 -7.59 -3.98
C THR A 138 -17.95 -8.38 -5.00
N GLU A 139 -17.94 -7.95 -6.27
CA GLU A 139 -17.13 -8.53 -7.34
C GLU A 139 -16.44 -7.40 -8.11
N PRO A 140 -15.20 -7.60 -8.60
CA PRO A 140 -14.45 -6.53 -9.26
C PRO A 140 -15.22 -5.92 -10.43
N ARG A 141 -15.43 -4.59 -10.39
CA ARG A 141 -16.06 -3.80 -11.45
C ARG A 141 -15.09 -2.78 -12.01
N PRO A 142 -15.24 -2.38 -13.28
CA PRO A 142 -14.40 -1.36 -13.89
C PRO A 142 -14.48 -0.04 -13.13
N ILE A 143 -13.32 0.59 -12.94
CA ILE A 143 -13.17 1.95 -12.46
C ILE A 143 -12.82 2.84 -13.66
N ASN A 144 -13.67 3.81 -13.96
CA ASN A 144 -13.48 4.68 -15.11
C ASN A 144 -12.48 5.79 -14.77
N LEU A 145 -11.33 5.79 -15.41
CA LEU A 145 -10.37 6.88 -15.39
C LEU A 145 -10.56 7.76 -16.63
N PRO A 146 -10.44 9.10 -16.52
CA PRO A 146 -10.52 10.02 -17.65
C PRO A 146 -9.22 10.03 -18.46
N ILE A 147 -8.77 8.84 -18.89
CA ILE A 147 -7.57 8.67 -19.71
C ILE A 147 -7.76 9.28 -21.10
N LYS A 148 -6.72 9.89 -21.60
CA LYS A 148 -6.71 10.56 -22.92
C LYS A 148 -6.35 9.61 -24.04
N ASP A 149 -5.35 8.75 -23.79
CA ASP A 149 -4.80 7.84 -24.77
C ASP A 149 -5.24 6.39 -24.48
N SER A 150 -5.67 5.65 -25.51
CA SER A 150 -6.00 4.22 -25.40
C SER A 150 -4.77 3.34 -25.11
N SER A 151 -3.56 3.86 -25.29
CA SER A 151 -2.31 3.19 -24.92
C SER A 151 -1.93 3.39 -23.45
N THR A 152 -2.73 4.13 -22.67
CA THR A 152 -2.48 4.37 -21.24
C THR A 152 -2.42 3.08 -20.45
N LYS A 153 -1.40 2.96 -19.61
CA LYS A 153 -1.14 1.79 -18.76
C LYS A 153 -1.00 2.23 -17.32
N VAL A 154 -1.50 1.40 -16.42
CA VAL A 154 -1.19 1.51 -15.00
C VAL A 154 0.25 1.07 -14.78
N LEU A 155 1.03 1.88 -14.09
CA LEU A 155 2.44 1.65 -13.77
C LEU A 155 2.63 1.26 -12.31
N ASP A 156 1.84 1.85 -11.40
CA ASP A 156 1.86 1.58 -9.96
C ASP A 156 0.52 2.01 -9.34
N MET A 157 0.18 1.42 -8.19
CA MET A 157 -1.03 1.79 -7.44
C MET A 157 -0.78 1.73 -5.95
N SER A 158 -1.47 2.59 -5.20
CA SER A 158 -1.50 2.49 -3.75
C SER A 158 -2.84 2.96 -3.18
N ALA A 159 -3.33 2.25 -2.17
CA ALA A 159 -4.61 2.52 -1.55
C ALA A 159 -4.43 2.86 -0.07
N GLY A 160 -5.04 3.95 0.37
CA GLY A 160 -5.11 4.36 1.76
C GLY A 160 -6.39 3.89 2.45
N ARG A 161 -6.85 4.63 3.47
CA ARG A 161 -8.08 4.29 4.19
C ARG A 161 -9.32 4.41 3.28
N ALA A 162 -9.45 5.53 2.59
CA ALA A 162 -10.62 5.83 1.76
C ALA A 162 -10.23 6.59 0.47
N HIS A 163 -8.99 6.43 0.00
CA HIS A 163 -8.53 7.02 -1.26
C HIS A 163 -7.63 6.05 -2.01
N LEU A 164 -7.54 6.27 -3.31
CA LEU A 164 -6.77 5.44 -4.24
C LEU A 164 -5.88 6.32 -5.11
N LEU A 165 -4.62 5.95 -5.23
CA LEU A 165 -3.64 6.53 -6.13
C LEU A 165 -3.37 5.55 -7.27
N VAL A 166 -3.43 6.03 -8.51
CA VAL A 166 -3.17 5.22 -9.72
C VAL A 166 -2.16 5.96 -10.59
N LEU A 167 -0.94 5.50 -10.60
CA LEU A 167 0.10 6.02 -11.49
C LEU A 167 -0.04 5.42 -12.87
N THR A 168 -0.06 6.27 -13.86
CA THR A 168 -0.09 5.91 -15.28
C THR A 168 1.01 6.64 -16.04
N ASN A 169 1.19 6.30 -17.32
CA ASN A 169 2.07 7.07 -18.19
C ASN A 169 1.56 8.51 -18.50
N GLU A 170 0.31 8.85 -18.13
CA GLU A 170 -0.23 10.21 -18.21
C GLU A 170 -0.04 11.03 -16.91
N GLY A 171 0.42 10.43 -15.82
CA GLY A 171 0.51 11.00 -14.48
C GLY A 171 -0.28 10.19 -13.46
N VAL A 172 -0.60 10.78 -12.32
CA VAL A 172 -1.32 10.12 -11.22
C VAL A 172 -2.78 10.53 -11.24
N PHE A 173 -3.67 9.54 -11.26
CA PHE A 173 -5.09 9.74 -10.98
C PHE A 173 -5.37 9.43 -9.51
N THR A 174 -6.18 10.25 -8.86
CA THR A 174 -6.58 10.07 -7.46
C THR A 174 -8.10 10.09 -7.32
N LEU A 175 -8.62 9.21 -6.48
CA LEU A 175 -10.06 9.03 -6.25
C LEU A 175 -10.33 8.88 -4.75
N GLY A 176 -11.55 9.20 -4.34
CA GLY A 176 -12.02 8.96 -2.98
C GLY A 176 -12.04 10.21 -2.12
N ASN A 177 -11.92 9.98 -0.80
CA ASN A 177 -11.96 11.01 0.22
C ASN A 177 -10.80 12.00 0.08
N ASN A 178 -11.11 13.29 0.22
CA ASN A 178 -10.13 14.38 0.17
C ASN A 178 -10.29 15.37 1.34
N ALA A 179 -10.87 14.92 2.45
CA ALA A 179 -11.12 15.79 3.60
C ALA A 179 -9.85 16.43 4.17
N TYR A 180 -8.71 15.80 3.94
CA TYR A 180 -7.40 16.26 4.39
C TYR A 180 -6.48 16.67 3.24
N GLY A 181 -6.94 16.63 1.99
CA GLY A 181 -6.13 16.90 0.82
C GLY A 181 -5.38 15.68 0.26
N GLN A 182 -5.67 14.46 0.74
CA GLN A 182 -4.99 13.22 0.35
C GLN A 182 -5.16 12.82 -1.12
N CYS A 183 -6.08 13.46 -1.85
CA CYS A 183 -6.17 13.34 -3.30
C CYS A 183 -5.38 14.41 -4.06
N GLY A 184 -4.64 15.30 -3.38
CA GLY A 184 -3.77 16.31 -4.04
C GLY A 184 -4.53 17.47 -4.66
N ARG A 185 -5.76 17.75 -4.25
CA ARG A 185 -6.61 18.85 -4.70
C ARG A 185 -7.11 19.70 -3.52
N PRO A 186 -7.58 20.94 -3.76
CA PRO A 186 -8.11 21.79 -2.70
C PRO A 186 -9.16 21.08 -1.84
N ILE A 187 -9.09 21.29 -0.53
CA ILE A 187 -10.07 20.81 0.43
C ILE A 187 -11.33 21.63 0.32
N ILE A 188 -12.46 20.97 0.15
CA ILE A 188 -13.79 21.59 0.12
C ILE A 188 -14.49 21.22 1.44
N LEU A 189 -14.84 22.21 2.24
CA LEU A 189 -15.50 21.99 3.51
C LEU A 189 -16.87 21.31 3.29
N ASN A 190 -17.16 20.24 4.05
CA ASN A 190 -18.39 19.44 3.95
C ASN A 190 -18.61 18.83 2.55
N GLU A 191 -17.56 18.53 1.81
CA GLU A 191 -17.67 17.82 0.55
C GLU A 191 -18.31 16.43 0.78
N ASN A 192 -19.32 16.12 -0.02
CA ASN A 192 -19.93 14.80 -0.01
C ASN A 192 -19.20 13.86 -0.96
N TYR A 193 -18.56 12.83 -0.43
CA TYR A 193 -17.81 11.83 -1.19
C TYR A 193 -18.68 10.67 -1.67
N GLU A 194 -19.87 10.50 -1.10
CA GLU A 194 -20.81 9.46 -1.54
C GLU A 194 -21.27 9.75 -2.98
N ASN A 195 -21.07 8.80 -3.88
CA ASN A 195 -21.37 8.91 -5.29
C ASN A 195 -20.63 10.07 -6.02
N SER A 196 -19.46 10.46 -5.53
CA SER A 196 -18.61 11.44 -6.20
C SER A 196 -18.14 10.91 -7.56
N ARG A 197 -18.15 11.79 -8.56
CA ARG A 197 -17.59 11.52 -9.90
C ARG A 197 -16.21 12.12 -10.08
N VAL A 198 -15.65 12.68 -9.02
CA VAL A 198 -14.37 13.37 -9.08
C VAL A 198 -13.23 12.36 -9.18
N VAL A 199 -12.54 12.42 -10.29
CA VAL A 199 -11.22 11.80 -10.47
C VAL A 199 -10.25 12.94 -10.71
N HIS A 200 -9.34 13.17 -9.77
CA HIS A 200 -8.36 14.23 -9.91
C HIS A 200 -7.11 13.71 -10.62
N HIS A 201 -6.53 14.52 -11.49
CA HIS A 201 -5.32 14.19 -12.24
C HIS A 201 -4.17 15.08 -11.81
N ILE A 202 -3.10 14.47 -11.31
CA ILE A 202 -1.83 15.12 -10.98
C ILE A 202 -0.86 14.80 -12.12
N PRO A 203 -0.49 15.80 -12.93
CA PRO A 203 0.50 15.62 -13.98
C PRO A 203 1.90 15.42 -13.39
N ASN A 204 2.88 15.17 -14.24
CA ASN A 204 4.28 15.17 -13.82
C ASN A 204 4.64 16.50 -13.13
N ILE A 205 5.37 16.42 -12.03
CA ILE A 205 5.71 17.58 -11.20
C ILE A 205 6.91 18.30 -11.81
N LYS A 206 6.71 19.53 -12.31
CA LYS A 206 7.79 20.33 -12.92
C LYS A 206 8.59 19.51 -13.98
N GLU A 207 7.87 18.79 -14.85
CA GLU A 207 8.41 17.91 -15.89
C GLU A 207 9.14 16.64 -15.37
N LYS A 208 9.22 16.46 -14.03
CA LYS A 208 9.76 15.26 -13.43
C LYS A 208 8.73 14.14 -13.45
N LYS A 209 9.10 13.02 -14.02
CA LYS A 209 8.24 11.84 -14.05
C LYS A 209 8.11 11.22 -12.67
N ILE A 210 6.89 10.86 -12.32
CA ILE A 210 6.58 10.11 -11.11
C ILE A 210 6.89 8.63 -11.38
N LYS A 211 7.66 8.02 -10.49
CA LYS A 211 8.14 6.63 -10.58
C LYS A 211 7.27 5.68 -9.76
N ALA A 212 6.81 6.13 -8.60
CA ALA A 212 6.01 5.31 -7.69
C ALA A 212 5.06 6.17 -6.86
N VAL A 213 3.98 5.55 -6.39
CA VAL A 213 3.00 6.15 -5.49
C VAL A 213 2.87 5.30 -4.23
N THR A 214 2.70 5.95 -3.08
CA THR A 214 2.48 5.27 -1.80
C THR A 214 1.41 6.02 -1.02
N ALA A 215 0.42 5.31 -0.50
CA ALA A 215 -0.61 5.86 0.36
C ALA A 215 -0.41 5.38 1.80
N GLY A 216 -0.44 6.31 2.74
CA GLY A 216 -0.67 6.02 4.14
C GLY A 216 -2.17 5.94 4.45
N GLN A 217 -2.55 6.13 5.71
CA GLN A 217 -3.96 6.10 6.07
C GLN A 217 -4.74 7.20 5.37
N ASP A 218 -4.34 8.47 5.57
CA ASP A 218 -4.99 9.66 5.01
C ASP A 218 -3.99 10.64 4.39
N HIS A 219 -2.84 10.16 3.93
CA HIS A 219 -1.86 10.96 3.21
C HIS A 219 -1.28 10.18 2.03
N SER A 220 -0.64 10.88 1.15
CA SER A 220 -0.13 10.37 -0.12
C SER A 220 1.28 10.80 -0.38
N ILE A 221 2.06 9.95 -1.01
CA ILE A 221 3.47 10.17 -1.31
C ILE A 221 3.72 9.83 -2.77
N LEU A 222 4.44 10.70 -3.46
CA LEU A 222 4.90 10.49 -4.83
C LEU A 222 6.42 10.47 -4.84
N LEU A 223 6.99 9.43 -5.43
CA LEU A 223 8.43 9.33 -5.68
C LEU A 223 8.70 9.58 -7.15
N THR A 224 9.62 10.49 -7.46
CA THR A 224 10.01 10.79 -8.84
C THR A 224 11.17 9.91 -9.32
N GLU A 225 11.38 9.84 -10.65
CA GLU A 225 12.54 9.16 -11.25
C GLU A 225 13.87 9.81 -10.80
N SER A 226 13.85 11.11 -10.45
CA SER A 226 15.02 11.83 -9.91
C SER A 226 15.28 11.57 -8.41
N GLY A 227 14.48 10.74 -7.75
CA GLY A 227 14.65 10.39 -6.35
C GLY A 227 14.11 11.44 -5.37
N GLU A 228 13.32 12.41 -5.84
CA GLU A 228 12.64 13.37 -4.96
C GLU A 228 11.32 12.80 -4.45
N VAL A 229 10.98 13.13 -3.21
CA VAL A 229 9.75 12.70 -2.54
C VAL A 229 8.83 13.89 -2.35
N TYR A 230 7.58 13.75 -2.77
CA TYR A 230 6.52 14.74 -2.57
C TYR A 230 5.40 14.13 -1.75
N THR A 231 4.82 14.91 -0.84
CA THR A 231 3.75 14.46 0.07
C THR A 231 2.58 15.42 0.08
N PHE A 232 1.39 14.90 0.40
CA PHE A 232 0.16 15.66 0.61
C PHE A 232 -0.84 14.83 1.43
N GLY A 233 -1.86 15.47 2.01
CA GLY A 233 -2.87 14.84 2.85
C GLY A 233 -2.77 15.26 4.31
N TRP A 234 -3.17 14.37 5.20
CA TRP A 234 -3.14 14.54 6.65
C TRP A 234 -1.72 14.78 7.16
N GLY A 235 -1.54 15.79 8.00
CA GLY A 235 -0.23 16.18 8.50
C GLY A 235 -0.15 16.36 10.01
N ALA A 236 -1.25 16.14 10.76
CA ALA A 236 -1.30 16.46 12.19
C ALA A 236 -0.34 15.66 13.07
N ASP A 237 0.13 14.50 12.63
CA ASP A 237 1.12 13.68 13.33
C ASP A 237 2.49 13.68 12.63
N GLY A 238 2.69 14.64 11.70
CA GLY A 238 3.96 14.79 10.98
C GLY A 238 4.10 13.94 9.72
N GLN A 239 3.07 13.18 9.28
CA GLN A 239 3.12 12.24 8.16
C GLN A 239 3.55 12.87 6.84
N THR A 240 3.35 14.18 6.66
CA THR A 240 3.79 14.87 5.46
C THR A 240 5.29 15.14 5.43
N GLY A 241 5.98 15.17 6.58
CA GLY A 241 7.42 15.43 6.65
C GLY A 241 7.83 16.84 6.21
N LEU A 242 6.90 17.81 6.22
CA LEU A 242 7.09 19.18 5.69
C LEU A 242 7.49 20.20 6.75
N ALA A 243 8.00 19.77 7.91
CA ALA A 243 8.38 20.57 9.07
C ALA A 243 7.21 21.36 9.69
N HIS A 244 5.98 20.84 9.55
CA HIS A 244 4.78 21.38 10.19
C HIS A 244 3.73 20.29 10.41
N TYR A 245 2.68 20.60 11.18
CA TYR A 245 1.58 19.67 11.51
C TYR A 245 0.26 20.06 10.81
N ARG A 246 0.32 20.71 9.65
CA ARG A 246 -0.86 21.11 8.87
C ARG A 246 -1.10 20.13 7.75
N ASN A 247 -2.36 19.97 7.37
CA ASN A 247 -2.73 19.26 6.15
C ASN A 247 -2.16 19.97 4.92
N GLU A 248 -1.79 19.19 3.92
CA GLU A 248 -1.27 19.69 2.66
C GLU A 248 -2.11 19.13 1.51
N HIS A 249 -2.65 20.02 0.67
CA HIS A 249 -3.55 19.62 -0.40
C HIS A 249 -2.91 19.61 -1.80
N ARG A 250 -1.59 19.84 -1.86
CA ARG A 250 -0.82 19.81 -3.12
C ARG A 250 0.46 19.00 -2.90
N PRO A 251 0.96 18.31 -3.95
CA PRO A 251 2.26 17.68 -3.87
C PRO A 251 3.35 18.67 -3.47
N SER A 252 3.87 18.53 -2.26
CA SER A 252 4.89 19.40 -1.65
C SER A 252 6.17 18.61 -1.40
N LEU A 253 7.32 19.20 -1.81
CA LEU A 253 8.62 18.53 -1.72
C LEU A 253 9.06 18.34 -0.27
N VAL A 254 9.32 17.10 0.12
CA VAL A 254 9.92 16.77 1.42
C VAL A 254 11.38 17.18 1.43
N LYS A 255 11.76 17.87 2.49
CA LYS A 255 13.13 18.36 2.72
C LYS A 255 13.76 17.63 3.92
N GLY A 256 14.38 18.37 4.84
CA GLY A 256 15.11 17.77 5.96
C GLY A 256 16.33 17.01 5.46
N ASP A 257 16.61 15.84 6.06
CA ASP A 257 17.77 15.03 5.70
C ASP A 257 17.63 14.34 4.32
N LEU A 258 16.44 14.43 3.67
CA LEU A 258 16.27 13.99 2.28
C LEU A 258 16.90 14.97 1.27
N ALA A 259 17.25 16.19 1.68
CA ALA A 259 17.81 17.17 0.76
C ALA A 259 19.12 16.66 0.12
N GLY A 260 19.12 16.57 -1.22
CA GLY A 260 20.27 16.07 -1.97
C GLY A 260 20.45 14.53 -1.96
N GLN A 261 19.52 13.79 -1.39
CA GLN A 261 19.49 12.32 -1.47
C GLN A 261 18.72 11.86 -2.71
N HIS A 262 19.12 10.74 -3.27
CA HIS A 262 18.37 10.06 -4.33
C HIS A 262 17.60 8.89 -3.72
N ILE A 263 16.30 9.09 -3.50
CA ILE A 263 15.44 8.08 -2.90
C ILE A 263 15.01 7.06 -3.96
N ILE A 264 15.14 5.78 -3.64
CA ILE A 264 14.82 4.67 -4.53
C ILE A 264 13.53 3.95 -4.13
N LYS A 265 13.14 4.02 -2.85
CA LYS A 265 11.92 3.41 -2.32
C LYS A 265 11.33 4.23 -1.18
N VAL A 266 10.01 4.29 -1.13
CA VAL A 266 9.25 4.78 0.02
C VAL A 266 8.31 3.67 0.48
N ALA A 267 8.19 3.46 1.78
CA ALA A 267 7.25 2.56 2.40
C ALA A 267 6.43 3.31 3.45
N CYS A 268 5.12 3.09 3.43
CA CYS A 268 4.21 3.68 4.38
C CYS A 268 3.02 2.75 4.62
N VAL A 269 2.60 2.65 5.87
CA VAL A 269 1.30 2.10 6.28
C VAL A 269 0.86 2.89 7.50
N ALA A 270 -0.42 3.23 7.60
CA ALA A 270 -0.94 4.17 8.60
C ALA A 270 -0.20 5.53 8.51
N ASP A 271 0.44 5.98 9.56
CA ASP A 271 0.97 7.33 9.72
C ASP A 271 2.50 7.39 9.88
N CYS A 272 3.18 6.28 9.66
CA CYS A 272 4.65 6.16 9.68
C CYS A 272 5.20 5.99 8.27
N VAL A 273 6.24 6.74 7.93
CA VAL A 273 6.88 6.73 6.61
C VAL A 273 8.36 6.42 6.74
N LEU A 274 8.85 5.52 5.89
CA LEU A 274 10.26 5.26 5.66
C LEU A 274 10.64 5.57 4.21
N ALA A 275 11.84 6.13 4.02
CA ALA A 275 12.45 6.32 2.70
C ALA A 275 13.85 5.72 2.68
N LEU A 276 14.18 5.02 1.59
CA LEU A 276 15.48 4.39 1.34
C LEU A 276 16.19 5.09 0.20
N SER A 277 17.43 5.52 0.43
CA SER A 277 18.27 6.07 -0.62
C SER A 277 19.04 4.99 -1.40
N ASP A 278 19.56 5.35 -2.56
CA ASP A 278 20.45 4.52 -3.38
C ASP A 278 21.77 4.16 -2.67
N LYS A 279 22.14 4.94 -1.64
CA LYS A 279 23.32 4.69 -0.78
C LYS A 279 23.03 3.72 0.37
N GLY A 280 21.79 3.25 0.52
CA GLY A 280 21.40 2.37 1.62
C GLY A 280 21.11 3.11 2.95
N ASN A 281 20.97 4.44 2.93
CA ASN A 281 20.54 5.20 4.10
C ASN A 281 19.03 5.18 4.20
N VAL A 282 18.51 5.09 5.43
CA VAL A 282 17.08 5.09 5.73
C VAL A 282 16.70 6.36 6.46
N PHE A 283 15.60 6.96 6.03
CA PHE A 283 15.01 8.15 6.62
C PHE A 283 13.59 7.83 7.09
N GLY A 284 13.14 8.50 8.16
CA GLY A 284 11.82 8.30 8.71
C GLY A 284 11.14 9.60 9.15
N TRP A 285 9.80 9.62 9.11
CA TRP A 285 8.97 10.70 9.64
C TRP A 285 7.53 10.21 9.87
N GLY A 286 6.71 11.05 10.50
CA GLY A 286 5.33 10.75 10.83
C GLY A 286 5.17 10.28 12.27
N ASN A 287 4.15 9.47 12.53
CA ASN A 287 3.85 8.96 13.87
C ASN A 287 4.85 7.86 14.27
N SER A 288 5.43 7.99 15.47
CA SER A 288 6.33 7.03 16.10
C SER A 288 5.90 6.70 17.52
N GLU A 289 4.59 6.69 17.79
CA GLU A 289 4.01 6.40 19.10
C GLU A 289 4.46 5.05 19.67
N TYR A 290 4.75 4.11 18.79
CA TYR A 290 5.28 2.78 19.15
C TYR A 290 6.80 2.67 18.92
N ALA A 291 7.52 3.80 18.93
CA ALA A 291 8.96 3.88 18.68
C ALA A 291 9.45 3.26 17.35
N GLN A 292 8.54 3.02 16.39
CA GLN A 292 8.83 2.33 15.14
C GLN A 292 9.88 3.03 14.25
N LEU A 293 10.18 4.32 14.50
CA LEU A 293 11.22 5.06 13.79
C LEU A 293 12.60 5.02 14.47
N LEU A 294 12.77 4.25 15.56
CA LEU A 294 14.09 4.05 16.23
C LEU A 294 14.79 5.36 16.62
N MET A 295 14.02 6.41 16.92
CA MET A 295 14.57 7.70 17.30
C MET A 295 14.78 7.74 18.83
N GLU A 296 15.90 8.33 19.24
CA GLU A 296 16.16 8.57 20.65
C GLU A 296 15.24 9.67 21.19
N GLY A 297 14.70 9.48 22.41
CA GLY A 297 13.85 10.46 23.10
C GLY A 297 12.35 10.10 23.07
N GLU A 298 11.55 10.97 23.72
CA GLU A 298 10.10 10.77 23.87
C GLU A 298 9.27 11.34 22.69
N ASN A 299 9.91 11.71 21.59
CA ASN A 299 9.21 12.30 20.46
C ASN A 299 8.41 11.25 19.69
N GLN A 300 7.10 11.28 19.93
CA GLN A 300 6.15 10.36 19.27
C GLN A 300 5.75 10.82 17.86
N GLN A 301 6.05 12.08 17.49
CA GLN A 301 5.69 12.66 16.19
C GLN A 301 6.88 13.38 15.58
N ILE A 302 7.23 13.00 14.36
CA ILE A 302 8.38 13.54 13.62
C ILE A 302 7.86 14.19 12.35
N ASN A 303 7.82 15.51 12.33
CA ASN A 303 7.25 16.29 11.22
C ASN A 303 8.25 16.69 10.13
N ILE A 304 9.49 16.23 10.24
CA ILE A 304 10.55 16.46 9.24
C ILE A 304 11.26 15.15 8.93
N ALA A 305 11.56 14.90 7.68
CA ALA A 305 12.30 13.70 7.29
C ALA A 305 13.69 13.70 7.94
N THR A 306 13.98 12.67 8.74
CA THR A 306 15.18 12.56 9.56
C THR A 306 15.89 11.24 9.27
N GLU A 307 17.23 11.26 9.17
CA GLU A 307 18.03 10.05 8.95
C GLU A 307 18.00 9.17 10.21
N LEU A 308 17.67 7.89 10.03
CA LEU A 308 17.67 6.90 11.11
C LEU A 308 19.08 6.38 11.36
N SER A 309 19.88 7.20 12.05
CA SER A 309 21.31 6.95 12.26
C SER A 309 21.63 5.65 13.02
N ALA A 310 20.69 5.17 13.86
CA ALA A 310 20.78 3.89 14.53
C ALA A 310 20.93 2.70 13.57
N LEU A 311 20.42 2.82 12.34
CA LEU A 311 20.49 1.77 11.33
C LEU A 311 21.84 1.70 10.60
N LYS A 312 22.71 2.71 10.73
CA LYS A 312 24.04 2.72 10.07
C LYS A 312 24.92 1.54 10.49
N LYS A 313 24.77 1.08 11.72
CA LYS A 313 25.48 -0.10 12.25
C LYS A 313 25.11 -1.42 11.57
N LEU A 314 23.98 -1.47 10.86
CA LEU A 314 23.52 -2.65 10.13
C LEU A 314 24.13 -2.76 8.72
N GLY A 315 24.94 -1.78 8.31
CA GLY A 315 25.54 -1.72 6.98
C GLY A 315 24.58 -1.19 5.92
N HIS A 316 24.74 -1.63 4.68
CA HIS A 316 23.96 -1.16 3.54
C HIS A 316 22.56 -1.76 3.55
N ILE A 317 21.53 -0.92 3.64
CA ILE A 317 20.13 -1.35 3.60
C ILE A 317 19.68 -1.49 2.15
N VAL A 318 19.00 -2.59 1.86
CA VAL A 318 18.54 -2.94 0.50
C VAL A 318 17.02 -2.93 0.35
N ASP A 319 16.28 -3.04 1.44
CA ASP A 319 14.81 -2.97 1.40
C ASP A 319 14.21 -2.47 2.71
N ILE A 320 13.03 -1.86 2.63
CA ILE A 320 12.24 -1.33 3.75
C ILE A 320 10.78 -1.68 3.58
N ALA A 321 10.08 -1.90 4.69
CA ALA A 321 8.64 -2.06 4.75
C ALA A 321 8.08 -1.47 6.04
N CYS A 322 6.83 -1.00 6.01
CA CYS A 322 6.09 -0.52 7.17
C CYS A 322 4.89 -1.41 7.45
N GLY A 323 4.60 -1.63 8.73
CA GLY A 323 3.32 -2.09 9.26
C GLY A 323 2.58 -0.94 9.94
N GLY A 324 1.48 -1.25 10.65
CA GLY A 324 0.74 -0.21 11.41
C GLY A 324 1.55 0.35 12.57
N CYS A 325 2.19 -0.52 13.35
CA CYS A 325 2.95 -0.18 14.56
C CYS A 325 4.40 -0.69 14.53
N PHE A 326 4.87 -1.21 13.41
CA PHE A 326 6.24 -1.72 13.26
C PHE A 326 6.84 -1.37 11.91
N CYS A 327 8.17 -1.39 11.83
CA CYS A 327 8.94 -1.27 10.60
C CYS A 327 9.84 -2.50 10.41
N MET A 328 10.10 -2.83 9.17
CA MET A 328 11.03 -3.91 8.79
C MET A 328 12.11 -3.37 7.86
N ILE A 329 13.34 -3.74 8.13
CA ILE A 329 14.54 -3.31 7.40
C ILE A 329 15.30 -4.57 6.99
N LEU A 330 15.72 -4.62 5.72
CA LEU A 330 16.56 -5.69 5.18
C LEU A 330 17.90 -5.12 4.77
N ASN A 331 19.00 -5.67 5.29
CA ASN A 331 20.34 -5.28 4.89
C ASN A 331 20.92 -6.18 3.76
N SER A 332 22.05 -5.79 3.23
CA SER A 332 22.78 -6.56 2.18
C SER A 332 23.31 -7.89 2.67
N GLY A 333 23.51 -8.07 3.98
CA GLY A 333 23.86 -9.33 4.65
C GLY A 333 22.70 -10.33 4.71
N LYS A 334 21.50 -9.92 4.33
CA LYS A 334 20.20 -10.65 4.43
C LYS A 334 19.66 -10.75 5.85
N ASP A 335 20.14 -9.91 6.77
CA ASP A 335 19.55 -9.81 8.08
C ASP A 335 18.26 -8.99 7.97
N ILE A 336 17.19 -9.46 8.60
CA ILE A 336 15.91 -8.74 8.72
C ILE A 336 15.84 -8.19 10.14
N LEU A 337 15.78 -6.88 10.23
CA LEU A 337 15.47 -6.19 11.48
C LEU A 337 13.99 -5.78 11.45
N TRP A 338 13.27 -6.06 12.53
CA TRP A 338 11.95 -5.51 12.77
C TRP A 338 11.93 -4.82 14.13
N HIS A 339 11.15 -3.77 14.28
CA HIS A 339 11.07 -3.03 15.53
C HIS A 339 9.61 -2.71 15.88
N GLU A 340 9.26 -3.02 17.14
CA GLU A 340 7.99 -2.75 17.77
C GLU A 340 8.26 -2.37 19.23
N SER A 341 7.48 -1.48 19.83
CA SER A 341 7.71 -0.89 21.16
C SER A 341 7.76 -1.87 22.34
N SER A 342 7.35 -3.11 22.15
CA SER A 342 7.33 -4.14 23.22
C SER A 342 8.53 -5.07 23.24
N CYS A 343 9.45 -4.97 22.26
CA CYS A 343 10.59 -5.88 22.12
C CYS A 343 11.91 -5.12 22.03
N SER A 344 12.85 -5.48 22.91
CA SER A 344 14.27 -5.24 22.69
C SER A 344 14.69 -5.84 21.34
N PHE A 345 15.64 -5.21 20.65
CA PHE A 345 16.18 -5.68 19.38
C PHE A 345 16.39 -7.19 19.36
N ASP A 346 15.51 -7.95 18.75
CA ASP A 346 15.73 -9.35 18.45
C ASP A 346 16.28 -9.46 17.04
N GLU A 347 17.61 -9.69 16.96
CA GLU A 347 18.27 -10.09 15.72
C GLU A 347 17.86 -11.54 15.41
N TYR A 348 17.07 -11.73 14.36
CA TYR A 348 16.96 -13.04 13.73
C TYR A 348 18.04 -13.19 12.67
N ARG A 349 19.11 -13.88 13.03
CA ARG A 349 20.13 -14.39 12.11
C ARG A 349 19.69 -15.69 11.47
#